data_1a42bda76993d4cdf2b70982f5aa0579
#
_entry.id   1a42bda76993d4cdf2b70982f5aa0579
#
_cell.length_a   1.000
_cell.length_b   1.000
_cell.length_c   1.000
_cell.angle_alpha   90.00
_cell.angle_beta   90.00
_cell.angle_gamma   90.00
#
_symmetry.space_group_name_H-M   'P 1'
#
loop_
_entity.id
_entity.type
_entity.pdbx_description
1 polymer ?
#
loop_
_entity_poly.entity_id
_entity_poly.type
_entity_poly.pdbx_seq_one_letter_code
_entity_poly.pdbx_strand_id
1 'polypeptide(L)'
;MRYIPLLFTALVLWGALEASTVTAQESKVAASSTRLLQPSVDEIFLSDTFRAPTWQSAWNSNGKSFEAIEDYGDSGAKAIVTIDVLTQKRTPQLELKELTPKGADKPLNVVDYQWSNDRTKLLVFTNAKRVWRLATRGDYWVYYADSKVLRKLGSELPESSLMFAKFAPDGKSVAYVSGGNIYLESLESNRVDQLTHGDGKQIISGTFDWVYEEELSLRDGFQFSPDGSRIAYWQMDTEGVEMFPLVETTSTKYPTIQWIAYPKVGTTNPAARIGTLDLATKETTWLKIPGDPREHYLARMQWIPNTSELLVQQLNRLQNQLILFRANGKDGSVKELYKETDACWVDIHDELFWDQKGTRFTWLSEKNGWRQLYWIDAESGSAALVTKEPFDVLELMYIDEKNGKFYFMASPDNATQRYLFSCNIDGSGLKRLTPADIPGTHRYDLSPSGEFAIHTYSSLGVPPVTSVISLPDHKNLRVMAESKQVIENMKRFDLPQPKFIKVSIPSGGGEWGGDSVELDAWCFMPKVAPGTKIPVIFHVYGEPAGQTVLDRWGGSQAIWHAALAKQGYAVFSI
;
A
#
# COMPACT_ATOMS: atom_id res chain seq x y z
N MET A 1 3.90 -6.11 -12.81
CA MET A 1 4.08 -4.82 -12.13
C MET A 1 4.03 -5.09 -10.64
N ARG A 2 5.07 -4.75 -9.91
CA ARG A 2 5.09 -4.97 -8.46
C ARG A 2 4.48 -3.75 -7.79
N TYR A 3 3.39 -3.95 -7.09
CA TYR A 3 2.85 -2.95 -6.18
C TYR A 3 3.80 -2.82 -4.98
N ILE A 4 4.28 -1.61 -4.74
CA ILE A 4 4.93 -1.25 -3.48
C ILE A 4 3.78 -0.94 -2.52
N PRO A 5 3.63 -1.67 -1.40
CA PRO A 5 2.62 -1.31 -0.41
C PRO A 5 3.00 0.02 0.23
N LEU A 6 2.24 1.06 -0.08
CA LEU A 6 2.39 2.38 0.53
C LEU A 6 1.95 2.33 1.99
N LEU A 7 2.85 2.74 2.85
CA LEU A 7 2.61 2.96 4.28
C LEU A 7 1.45 3.94 4.48
N PHE A 8 0.39 3.48 5.12
CA PHE A 8 -0.67 4.33 5.67
C PHE A 8 -0.10 5.19 6.80
N THR A 9 0.11 6.46 6.55
CA THR A 9 0.28 7.46 7.60
C THR A 9 -1.05 8.19 7.76
N ALA A 10 -1.82 7.83 8.76
CA ALA A 10 -3.04 8.55 9.12
C ALA A 10 -2.68 9.97 9.57
N LEU A 11 -3.01 10.97 8.76
CA LEU A 11 -3.00 12.38 9.18
C LEU A 11 -4.32 12.68 9.87
N VAL A 12 -4.25 12.92 11.18
CA VAL A 12 -5.37 13.47 11.96
C VAL A 12 -5.59 14.94 11.56
N LEU A 13 -6.75 15.24 11.01
CA LEU A 13 -7.22 16.61 10.81
C LEU A 13 -7.59 17.21 12.17
N TRP A 14 -6.86 18.25 12.58
CA TRP A 14 -7.23 19.10 13.72
C TRP A 14 -8.01 20.30 13.21
N GLY A 15 -9.27 20.38 13.61
CA GLY A 15 -10.02 21.62 13.59
C GLY A 15 -9.60 22.49 14.79
N ALA A 16 -9.20 23.72 14.55
CA ALA A 16 -8.92 24.68 15.59
C ALA A 16 -10.22 25.12 16.27
N LEU A 17 -10.39 24.79 17.55
CA LEU A 17 -11.35 25.47 18.44
C LEU A 17 -10.66 26.67 19.07
N GLU A 18 -11.26 27.84 18.89
CA GLU A 18 -10.86 29.06 19.59
C GLU A 18 -11.03 28.89 21.11
N ALA A 19 -9.96 29.12 21.84
CA ALA A 19 -9.96 29.10 23.28
C ALA A 19 -10.52 30.41 23.84
N SER A 20 -11.69 30.36 24.48
CA SER A 20 -12.18 31.41 25.36
C SER A 20 -11.24 31.55 26.56
N THR A 21 -10.67 32.71 26.76
CA THR A 21 -9.83 33.05 27.90
C THR A 21 -10.64 33.04 29.19
N VAL A 22 -10.46 31.98 30.00
CA VAL A 22 -10.86 31.99 31.40
C VAL A 22 -9.62 32.34 32.23
N THR A 23 -9.64 33.50 32.86
CA THR A 23 -8.63 33.95 33.81
C THR A 23 -8.71 33.08 35.07
N ALA A 24 -7.73 32.20 35.25
CA ALA A 24 -7.55 31.44 36.47
C ALA A 24 -6.65 32.24 37.43
N GLN A 25 -7.16 32.42 38.63
CA GLN A 25 -6.49 33.05 39.75
C GLN A 25 -5.33 32.18 40.24
N GLU A 26 -4.09 32.69 40.18
CA GLU A 26 -2.88 32.00 40.65
C GLU A 26 -2.89 31.84 42.18
N SER A 27 -3.03 30.65 42.68
CA SER A 27 -2.61 30.27 44.04
C SER A 27 -1.15 29.82 43.98
N LYS A 28 -0.23 30.65 44.51
CA LYS A 28 1.18 30.30 44.71
C LYS A 28 1.29 29.23 45.80
N VAL A 29 1.45 27.98 45.40
CA VAL A 29 2.06 26.94 46.23
C VAL A 29 3.43 26.64 45.64
N ALA A 30 4.47 27.16 46.27
CA ALA A 30 5.86 26.86 45.89
C ALA A 30 6.19 25.44 46.36
N ALA A 31 5.99 24.47 45.47
CA ALA A 31 6.65 23.18 45.53
C ALA A 31 7.75 23.19 44.46
N SER A 32 9.01 23.01 44.89
CA SER A 32 10.16 22.77 44.04
C SER A 32 9.92 21.42 43.30
N SER A 33 9.13 21.45 42.25
CA SER A 33 8.99 20.30 41.36
C SER A 33 10.18 20.33 40.42
N THR A 34 11.10 19.39 40.57
CA THR A 34 12.00 18.97 39.50
C THR A 34 11.12 18.71 38.27
N ARG A 35 11.07 19.65 37.33
CA ARG A 35 10.27 19.56 36.11
C ARG A 35 10.76 18.32 35.36
N LEU A 36 9.98 17.26 35.36
CA LEU A 36 10.30 16.03 34.63
C LEU A 36 10.59 16.43 33.19
N LEU A 37 11.76 16.04 32.68
CA LEU A 37 12.10 16.27 31.30
C LEU A 37 11.11 15.52 30.40
N GLN A 38 10.31 16.22 29.62
CA GLN A 38 9.30 15.67 28.72
C GLN A 38 9.52 16.18 27.31
N PRO A 39 9.29 15.36 26.27
CA PRO A 39 9.27 15.88 24.91
C PRO A 39 8.06 16.83 24.74
N SER A 40 8.27 17.93 24.03
CA SER A 40 7.19 18.82 23.62
C SER A 40 6.38 18.20 22.48
N VAL A 41 5.17 18.74 22.25
CA VAL A 41 4.35 18.33 21.09
C VAL A 41 5.10 18.55 19.79
N ASP A 42 5.84 19.66 19.68
CA ASP A 42 6.64 19.98 18.48
C ASP A 42 7.80 18.98 18.29
N GLU A 43 8.48 18.56 19.37
CA GLU A 43 9.51 17.51 19.28
C GLU A 43 8.93 16.16 18.83
N ILE A 44 7.68 15.85 19.22
CA ILE A 44 7.03 14.58 18.87
C ILE A 44 6.51 14.59 17.42
N PHE A 45 5.86 15.67 16.98
CA PHE A 45 5.08 15.67 15.76
C PHE A 45 5.66 16.53 14.63
N LEU A 46 6.42 17.58 14.94
CA LEU A 46 6.89 18.54 13.94
C LEU A 46 8.40 18.48 13.69
N SER A 47 9.16 17.79 14.53
CA SER A 47 10.60 17.62 14.36
C SER A 47 11.00 16.19 13.99
N ASP A 48 12.28 16.01 13.65
CA ASP A 48 12.86 14.69 13.37
C ASP A 48 13.34 13.96 14.64
N THR A 49 13.07 14.49 15.84
CA THR A 49 13.58 13.95 17.11
C THR A 49 13.25 12.47 17.30
N PHE A 50 12.05 12.04 16.91
CA PHE A 50 11.59 10.65 17.03
C PHE A 50 11.28 10.00 15.67
N ARG A 51 11.69 10.63 14.58
CA ARG A 51 11.51 10.08 13.23
C ARG A 51 12.55 8.97 12.98
N ALA A 52 12.07 7.76 12.82
CA ALA A 52 12.91 6.65 12.40
C ALA A 52 13.35 6.83 10.95
N PRO A 53 14.63 6.56 10.63
CA PRO A 53 15.10 6.61 9.26
C PRO A 53 14.40 5.51 8.43
N THR A 54 14.09 5.84 7.18
CA THR A 54 13.52 4.93 6.21
C THR A 54 14.55 4.61 5.14
N TRP A 55 14.49 3.40 4.60
CA TRP A 55 15.25 2.97 3.44
C TRP A 55 14.27 2.58 2.34
N GLN A 56 14.50 3.08 1.13
CA GLN A 56 13.69 2.76 -0.05
C GLN A 56 14.60 2.28 -1.17
N SER A 57 14.22 1.20 -1.81
CA SER A 57 14.93 0.61 -2.93
C SER A 57 13.99 -0.24 -3.77
N ALA A 58 14.41 -0.56 -4.98
CA ALA A 58 13.71 -1.46 -5.88
C ALA A 58 14.64 -2.59 -6.34
N TRP A 59 14.19 -3.83 -6.23
CA TRP A 59 14.95 -4.98 -6.72
C TRP A 59 15.07 -4.95 -8.25
N ASN A 60 16.27 -5.20 -8.74
CA ASN A 60 16.46 -5.52 -10.14
C ASN A 60 15.93 -6.92 -10.45
N SER A 61 15.52 -7.16 -11.70
CA SER A 61 14.96 -8.44 -12.14
C SER A 61 15.89 -9.64 -11.94
N ASN A 62 17.21 -9.41 -11.85
CA ASN A 62 18.19 -10.46 -11.57
C ASN A 62 18.12 -11.00 -10.13
N GLY A 63 17.42 -10.32 -9.22
CA GLY A 63 17.31 -10.67 -7.80
C GLY A 63 18.61 -10.62 -6.99
N LYS A 64 19.70 -10.11 -7.57
CA LYS A 64 21.04 -10.04 -6.93
C LYS A 64 21.52 -8.62 -6.69
N SER A 65 20.76 -7.66 -7.14
CA SER A 65 21.02 -6.23 -6.93
C SER A 65 19.73 -5.46 -6.76
N PHE A 66 19.80 -4.30 -6.17
CA PHE A 66 18.69 -3.36 -6.04
C PHE A 66 19.14 -1.95 -6.40
N GLU A 67 18.20 -1.08 -6.71
CA GLU A 67 18.44 0.33 -6.99
C GLU A 67 17.93 1.20 -5.84
N ALA A 68 18.69 2.26 -5.56
CA ALA A 68 18.30 3.30 -4.62
C ALA A 68 18.76 4.67 -5.14
N ILE A 69 18.10 5.74 -4.70
CA ILE A 69 18.58 7.10 -4.88
C ILE A 69 19.41 7.45 -3.66
N GLU A 70 20.70 7.64 -3.85
CA GLU A 70 21.64 8.00 -2.77
C GLU A 70 22.67 9.04 -3.22
N ASP A 71 23.38 9.62 -2.27
CA ASP A 71 24.52 10.50 -2.56
C ASP A 71 25.66 9.66 -3.16
N TYR A 72 26.24 10.11 -4.27
CA TYR A 72 27.26 9.39 -5.01
C TYR A 72 28.41 10.31 -5.41
N GLY A 73 29.65 9.79 -5.26
CA GLY A 73 30.88 10.52 -5.56
C GLY A 73 31.21 11.61 -4.53
N ASP A 74 32.37 12.27 -4.74
CA ASP A 74 32.91 13.25 -3.80
C ASP A 74 32.10 14.55 -3.71
N SER A 75 31.27 14.82 -4.72
CA SER A 75 30.39 16.02 -4.76
C SER A 75 29.12 15.89 -3.93
N GLY A 76 28.79 14.68 -3.43
CA GLY A 76 27.51 14.41 -2.77
C GLY A 76 26.29 14.58 -3.68
N ALA A 77 26.48 14.52 -5.01
CA ALA A 77 25.38 14.58 -5.97
C ALA A 77 24.53 13.31 -5.88
N LYS A 78 23.20 13.48 -5.92
CA LYS A 78 22.30 12.32 -5.90
C LYS A 78 22.30 11.60 -7.24
N ALA A 79 22.30 10.26 -7.16
CA ALA A 79 22.23 9.38 -8.32
C ALA A 79 21.30 8.20 -8.05
N ILE A 80 20.73 7.63 -9.11
CA ILE A 80 20.18 6.28 -9.09
C ILE A 80 21.39 5.34 -9.15
N VAL A 81 21.55 4.52 -8.12
CA VAL A 81 22.70 3.62 -7.96
C VAL A 81 22.21 2.19 -7.86
N THR A 82 22.76 1.31 -8.69
CA THR A 82 22.62 -0.14 -8.53
C THR A 82 23.63 -0.63 -7.49
N ILE A 83 23.15 -1.38 -6.52
CA ILE A 83 23.93 -1.94 -5.42
C ILE A 83 23.86 -3.46 -5.50
N ASP A 84 25.01 -4.10 -5.68
CA ASP A 84 25.11 -5.56 -5.62
C ASP A 84 24.97 -6.05 -4.17
N VAL A 85 24.14 -7.07 -3.96
CA VAL A 85 23.80 -7.54 -2.60
C VAL A 85 25.02 -8.07 -1.85
N LEU A 86 25.86 -8.89 -2.53
CA LEU A 86 26.97 -9.60 -1.87
C LEU A 86 28.24 -8.76 -1.82
N THR A 87 28.62 -8.18 -2.96
CA THR A 87 29.88 -7.42 -3.07
C THR A 87 29.77 -5.99 -2.57
N GLN A 88 28.54 -5.49 -2.44
CA GLN A 88 28.23 -4.09 -2.09
C GLN A 88 28.77 -3.07 -3.11
N LYS A 89 29.16 -3.55 -4.29
CA LYS A 89 29.60 -2.68 -5.38
C LYS A 89 28.47 -1.74 -5.77
N ARG A 90 28.76 -0.45 -5.74
CA ARG A 90 27.86 0.61 -6.20
C ARG A 90 28.22 0.99 -7.63
N THR A 91 27.22 0.97 -8.49
CA THR A 91 27.36 1.34 -9.90
C THR A 91 26.32 2.41 -10.21
N PRO A 92 26.72 3.66 -10.50
CA PRO A 92 25.76 4.71 -10.84
C PRO A 92 25.13 4.38 -12.18
N GLN A 93 23.79 4.50 -12.23
CA GLN A 93 23.01 4.33 -13.43
C GLN A 93 22.68 5.68 -14.06
N LEU A 94 22.39 6.67 -13.22
CA LEU A 94 22.03 8.01 -13.64
C LEU A 94 22.27 9.01 -12.51
N GLU A 95 23.03 10.08 -12.78
CA GLU A 95 23.09 11.21 -11.87
C GLU A 95 21.85 12.09 -12.03
N LEU A 96 21.17 12.45 -10.92
CA LEU A 96 19.93 13.21 -10.98
C LEU A 96 20.08 14.57 -11.67
N LYS A 97 21.29 15.15 -11.74
CA LYS A 97 21.54 16.38 -12.52
C LYS A 97 21.25 16.23 -14.02
N GLU A 98 21.31 15.02 -14.58
CA GLU A 98 20.96 14.73 -15.97
C GLU A 98 19.46 14.88 -16.22
N LEU A 99 18.64 14.83 -15.16
CA LEU A 99 17.21 15.09 -15.20
C LEU A 99 16.87 16.59 -15.07
N THR A 100 17.76 17.47 -15.54
CA THR A 100 17.51 18.92 -15.55
C THR A 100 16.82 19.31 -16.86
N PRO A 101 15.56 19.80 -16.82
CA PRO A 101 14.88 20.27 -18.03
C PRO A 101 15.65 21.41 -18.71
N LYS A 102 15.59 21.45 -20.05
CA LYS A 102 16.24 22.52 -20.79
C LYS A 102 15.74 23.90 -20.34
N GLY A 103 16.64 24.76 -19.91
CA GLY A 103 16.34 26.11 -19.39
C GLY A 103 15.97 26.16 -17.90
N ALA A 104 16.01 25.03 -17.20
CA ALA A 104 15.84 25.02 -15.75
C ALA A 104 17.20 25.03 -15.03
N ASP A 105 17.24 25.65 -13.84
CA ASP A 105 18.43 25.73 -13.01
C ASP A 105 18.65 24.50 -12.10
N LYS A 106 17.63 23.65 -11.95
CA LYS A 106 17.65 22.51 -11.03
C LYS A 106 17.08 21.26 -11.68
N PRO A 107 17.56 20.07 -11.29
CA PRO A 107 16.99 18.82 -11.73
C PRO A 107 15.54 18.64 -11.22
N LEU A 108 14.80 17.76 -11.89
CA LEU A 108 13.49 17.34 -11.42
C LEU A 108 13.57 16.79 -9.99
N ASN A 109 12.57 17.13 -9.19
CA ASN A 109 12.35 16.45 -7.92
C ASN A 109 11.71 15.09 -8.20
N VAL A 110 12.52 14.04 -8.23
CA VAL A 110 12.06 12.67 -8.53
C VAL A 110 11.24 12.15 -7.36
N VAL A 111 9.94 11.92 -7.60
CA VAL A 111 9.02 11.31 -6.65
C VAL A 111 9.02 9.79 -6.83
N ASP A 112 9.00 9.34 -8.09
CA ASP A 112 9.07 7.93 -8.49
C ASP A 112 9.68 7.81 -9.88
N TYR A 113 10.16 6.61 -10.23
CA TYR A 113 10.71 6.35 -11.56
C TYR A 113 10.54 4.89 -11.98
N GLN A 114 10.53 4.66 -13.29
CA GLN A 114 10.45 3.34 -13.89
C GLN A 114 11.33 3.25 -15.14
N TRP A 115 12.20 2.24 -15.21
CA TRP A 115 12.92 1.91 -16.43
C TRP A 115 12.00 1.19 -17.45
N SER A 116 12.21 1.47 -18.75
CA SER A 116 11.70 0.60 -19.81
C SER A 116 12.31 -0.81 -19.69
N ASN A 117 11.64 -1.83 -20.25
CA ASN A 117 12.11 -3.22 -20.16
C ASN A 117 13.54 -3.41 -20.70
N ASP A 118 13.90 -2.67 -21.74
CA ASP A 118 15.25 -2.66 -22.35
C ASP A 118 16.24 -1.73 -21.63
N ARG A 119 15.79 -1.00 -20.60
CA ARG A 119 16.55 -0.01 -19.81
C ARG A 119 17.17 1.14 -20.63
N THR A 120 16.66 1.38 -21.85
CA THR A 120 17.10 2.50 -22.67
C THR A 120 16.40 3.82 -22.32
N LYS A 121 15.30 3.75 -21.57
CA LYS A 121 14.50 4.91 -21.17
C LYS A 121 14.11 4.84 -19.69
N LEU A 122 14.05 6.01 -19.06
CA LEU A 122 13.56 6.17 -17.70
C LEU A 122 12.32 7.07 -17.71
N LEU A 123 11.21 6.56 -17.21
CA LEU A 123 10.01 7.34 -16.93
C LEU A 123 10.14 7.93 -15.52
N VAL A 124 10.02 9.24 -15.39
CA VAL A 124 10.20 9.98 -14.13
C VAL A 124 8.89 10.65 -13.76
N PHE A 125 8.41 10.40 -12.54
CA PHE A 125 7.27 11.10 -11.93
C PHE A 125 7.75 12.23 -11.04
N THR A 126 7.17 13.40 -11.21
CA THR A 126 7.53 14.62 -10.48
C THR A 126 6.33 15.54 -10.29
N ASN A 127 6.51 16.64 -9.55
CA ASN A 127 5.50 17.67 -9.35
C ASN A 127 4.15 17.10 -8.87
N ALA A 128 4.24 16.12 -7.97
CA ALA A 128 3.11 15.34 -7.48
C ALA A 128 2.09 16.20 -6.75
N LYS A 129 0.81 15.97 -7.02
CA LYS A 129 -0.35 16.61 -6.39
C LYS A 129 -1.25 15.54 -5.76
N ARG A 130 -1.79 15.87 -4.61
CA ARG A 130 -2.70 14.98 -3.88
C ARG A 130 -4.03 14.84 -4.65
N VAL A 131 -4.48 13.58 -4.73
CA VAL A 131 -5.83 13.18 -5.10
C VAL A 131 -6.33 12.35 -3.94
N TRP A 132 -7.38 12.77 -3.25
CA TRP A 132 -7.85 12.13 -2.02
C TRP A 132 -6.69 11.89 -1.01
N ARG A 133 -6.35 10.63 -0.73
CA ARG A 133 -5.32 10.26 0.26
C ARG A 133 -3.90 10.33 -0.27
N LEU A 134 -3.67 10.05 -1.55
CA LEU A 134 -2.34 9.91 -2.15
C LEU A 134 -2.04 10.99 -3.19
N ALA A 135 -0.75 11.26 -3.41
CA ALA A 135 -0.28 12.17 -4.43
C ALA A 135 -0.03 11.38 -5.75
N THR A 136 -1.13 11.03 -6.44
CA THR A 136 -1.13 10.18 -7.65
C THR A 136 -1.16 10.95 -8.96
N ARG A 137 -1.31 12.27 -8.92
CA ARG A 137 -1.33 13.16 -10.09
C ARG A 137 -0.09 14.04 -10.11
N GLY A 138 0.50 14.26 -11.28
CA GLY A 138 1.71 15.08 -11.42
C GLY A 138 2.15 15.23 -12.86
N ASP A 139 3.41 15.52 -13.06
CA ASP A 139 4.05 15.55 -14.36
C ASP A 139 4.89 14.30 -14.57
N TYR A 140 4.96 13.84 -15.81
CA TYR A 140 5.82 12.73 -16.22
C TYR A 140 6.79 13.16 -17.30
N TRP A 141 8.01 12.62 -17.21
CA TRP A 141 9.09 12.87 -18.16
C TRP A 141 9.72 11.56 -18.59
N VAL A 142 10.18 11.48 -19.83
CA VAL A 142 10.99 10.37 -20.31
C VAL A 142 12.42 10.85 -20.53
N TYR A 143 13.37 10.20 -19.89
CA TYR A 143 14.79 10.37 -20.13
C TYR A 143 15.29 9.24 -21.03
N TYR A 144 15.97 9.58 -22.12
CA TYR A 144 16.58 8.65 -23.06
C TYR A 144 18.06 8.49 -22.69
N ALA A 145 18.45 7.30 -22.24
CA ALA A 145 19.79 7.06 -21.68
C ALA A 145 20.93 7.26 -22.70
N ASP A 146 20.72 6.84 -23.95
CA ASP A 146 21.74 6.92 -25.00
C ASP A 146 21.99 8.36 -25.48
N SER A 147 20.92 9.12 -25.68
CA SER A 147 21.00 10.51 -26.19
C SER A 147 21.08 11.57 -25.11
N LYS A 148 20.85 11.19 -23.85
CA LYS A 148 20.75 12.08 -22.69
C LYS A 148 19.68 13.17 -22.86
N VAL A 149 18.63 12.88 -23.62
CA VAL A 149 17.50 13.78 -23.84
C VAL A 149 16.45 13.54 -22.78
N LEU A 150 15.96 14.62 -22.17
CA LEU A 150 14.83 14.60 -21.23
C LEU A 150 13.63 15.27 -21.88
N ARG A 151 12.49 14.57 -21.96
CA ARG A 151 11.26 15.04 -22.63
C ARG A 151 10.06 14.95 -21.69
N LYS A 152 9.28 16.04 -21.59
CA LYS A 152 8.02 16.06 -20.88
C LYS A 152 6.94 15.33 -21.68
N LEU A 153 6.15 14.47 -21.03
CA LEU A 153 4.95 13.87 -21.61
C LEU A 153 3.75 14.78 -21.44
N GLY A 154 2.79 14.66 -22.34
CA GLY A 154 1.54 15.44 -22.29
C GLY A 154 1.78 16.95 -22.29
N SER A 155 2.72 17.45 -23.13
CA SER A 155 3.11 18.88 -23.14
C SER A 155 1.96 19.85 -23.41
N GLU A 156 0.90 19.41 -24.09
CA GLU A 156 -0.31 20.18 -24.37
C GLU A 156 -1.39 20.07 -23.27
N LEU A 157 -1.18 19.20 -22.29
CA LEU A 157 -2.10 18.99 -21.18
C LEU A 157 -1.73 19.90 -19.99
N PRO A 158 -2.68 20.18 -19.09
CA PRO A 158 -2.41 21.02 -17.91
C PRO A 158 -1.27 20.47 -17.07
N GLU A 159 -0.51 21.36 -16.44
CA GLU A 159 0.55 20.99 -15.50
C GLU A 159 0.02 20.16 -14.35
N SER A 160 0.79 19.17 -13.92
CA SER A 160 0.44 18.22 -12.85
C SER A 160 -0.90 17.51 -13.07
N SER A 161 -1.28 17.21 -14.32
CA SER A 161 -2.56 16.57 -14.65
C SER A 161 -2.46 15.09 -14.99
N LEU A 162 -1.26 14.55 -15.20
CA LEU A 162 -1.06 13.16 -15.61
C LEU A 162 -1.08 12.23 -14.39
N MET A 163 -1.61 11.01 -14.61
CA MET A 163 -1.68 9.95 -13.61
C MET A 163 -1.27 8.60 -14.21
N PHE A 164 -0.61 7.77 -13.43
CA PHE A 164 -0.35 6.34 -13.74
C PHE A 164 0.34 6.09 -15.08
N ALA A 165 1.24 6.98 -15.50
CA ALA A 165 1.98 6.77 -16.74
C ALA A 165 2.79 5.48 -16.69
N LYS A 166 2.76 4.72 -17.79
CA LYS A 166 3.49 3.45 -17.91
C LYS A 166 3.89 3.19 -19.36
N PHE A 167 5.07 2.60 -19.55
CA PHE A 167 5.51 2.16 -20.87
C PHE A 167 4.61 1.06 -21.42
N ALA A 168 4.35 1.10 -22.72
CA ALA A 168 3.90 -0.09 -23.43
C ALA A 168 4.97 -1.20 -23.32
N PRO A 169 4.61 -2.48 -23.44
CA PRO A 169 5.55 -3.61 -23.32
C PRO A 169 6.77 -3.52 -24.26
N ASP A 170 6.60 -2.92 -25.44
CA ASP A 170 7.67 -2.72 -26.43
C ASP A 170 8.54 -1.47 -26.16
N GLY A 171 8.20 -0.64 -25.16
CA GLY A 171 8.92 0.58 -24.80
C GLY A 171 8.84 1.72 -25.83
N LYS A 172 7.94 1.65 -26.84
CA LYS A 172 7.82 2.65 -27.92
C LYS A 172 6.78 3.73 -27.65
N SER A 173 5.91 3.51 -26.69
CA SER A 173 4.89 4.46 -26.27
C SER A 173 4.70 4.44 -24.76
N VAL A 174 4.03 5.49 -24.26
CA VAL A 174 3.60 5.60 -22.87
C VAL A 174 2.11 5.90 -22.85
N ALA A 175 1.36 5.13 -22.06
CA ALA A 175 -0.02 5.46 -21.76
C ALA A 175 -0.14 6.11 -20.39
N TYR A 176 -1.07 7.05 -20.24
CA TYR A 176 -1.36 7.75 -19.00
C TYR A 176 -2.81 8.22 -18.95
N VAL A 177 -3.29 8.58 -17.78
CA VAL A 177 -4.60 9.21 -17.57
C VAL A 177 -4.43 10.71 -17.37
N SER A 178 -5.30 11.49 -18.00
CA SER A 178 -5.48 12.92 -17.71
C SER A 178 -6.95 13.30 -17.85
N GLY A 179 -7.48 14.08 -16.90
CA GLY A 179 -8.87 14.51 -16.92
C GLY A 179 -9.88 13.36 -17.02
N GLY A 180 -9.60 12.20 -16.40
CA GLY A 180 -10.48 11.03 -16.42
C GLY A 180 -10.54 10.32 -17.79
N ASN A 181 -9.55 10.51 -18.65
CA ASN A 181 -9.41 9.85 -19.95
C ASN A 181 -8.01 9.27 -20.12
N ILE A 182 -7.93 8.18 -20.90
CA ILE A 182 -6.68 7.49 -21.24
C ILE A 182 -6.09 8.10 -22.50
N TYR A 183 -4.80 8.35 -22.48
CA TYR A 183 -3.99 8.84 -23.59
C TYR A 183 -2.86 7.86 -23.89
N LEU A 184 -2.45 7.80 -25.15
CA LEU A 184 -1.28 7.07 -25.61
C LEU A 184 -0.35 8.05 -26.35
N GLU A 185 0.89 8.15 -25.89
CA GLU A 185 1.90 9.01 -26.52
C GLU A 185 3.01 8.18 -27.13
N SER A 186 3.23 8.34 -28.44
CA SER A 186 4.34 7.72 -29.16
C SER A 186 5.66 8.39 -28.77
N LEU A 187 6.65 7.60 -28.40
CA LEU A 187 7.98 8.10 -28.06
C LEU A 187 8.85 8.37 -29.28
N GLU A 188 8.48 7.84 -30.45
CA GLU A 188 9.17 8.05 -31.73
C GLU A 188 8.67 9.29 -32.45
N SER A 189 7.34 9.44 -32.59
CA SER A 189 6.71 10.53 -33.38
C SER A 189 6.23 11.70 -32.52
N ASN A 190 6.22 11.59 -31.20
CA ASN A 190 5.64 12.55 -30.27
C ASN A 190 4.12 12.75 -30.43
N ARG A 191 3.44 11.90 -31.20
CA ARG A 191 2.00 11.97 -31.39
C ARG A 191 1.30 11.51 -30.11
N VAL A 192 0.33 12.28 -29.67
CA VAL A 192 -0.56 11.98 -28.55
C VAL A 192 -1.94 11.63 -29.09
N ASP A 193 -2.44 10.45 -28.77
CA ASP A 193 -3.78 9.99 -29.06
C ASP A 193 -4.60 9.90 -27.78
N GLN A 194 -5.73 10.63 -27.73
CA GLN A 194 -6.74 10.40 -26.69
C GLN A 194 -7.52 9.14 -27.07
N LEU A 195 -7.53 8.15 -26.18
CA LEU A 195 -8.13 6.83 -26.45
C LEU A 195 -9.57 6.71 -25.92
N THR A 196 -9.92 7.46 -24.87
CA THR A 196 -11.27 7.47 -24.29
C THR A 196 -11.80 8.90 -24.23
N HIS A 197 -13.14 9.07 -24.33
CA HIS A 197 -13.76 10.39 -24.53
C HIS A 197 -14.91 10.62 -23.55
N GLY A 198 -14.67 10.42 -22.24
CA GLY A 198 -15.59 10.82 -21.17
C GLY A 198 -15.43 12.30 -20.81
N ASP A 199 -16.39 12.87 -20.09
CA ASP A 199 -16.31 14.23 -19.57
C ASP A 199 -15.35 14.36 -18.36
N GLY A 200 -14.81 13.24 -17.88
CA GLY A 200 -13.88 13.16 -16.76
C GLY A 200 -14.47 13.48 -15.39
N LYS A 201 -15.78 13.61 -15.32
CA LYS A 201 -16.54 13.88 -14.07
C LYS A 201 -17.62 12.84 -13.85
N GLN A 202 -18.56 12.72 -14.77
CA GLN A 202 -19.59 11.71 -14.76
C GLN A 202 -19.05 10.39 -15.34
N ILE A 203 -18.41 10.45 -16.51
CA ILE A 203 -17.77 9.30 -17.17
C ILE A 203 -16.26 9.39 -16.98
N ILE A 204 -15.71 8.50 -16.15
CA ILE A 204 -14.30 8.45 -15.78
C ILE A 204 -13.72 7.15 -16.33
N SER A 205 -12.61 7.24 -17.09
CA SER A 205 -11.93 6.08 -17.68
C SER A 205 -10.47 6.01 -17.25
N GLY A 206 -9.99 4.82 -16.90
CA GLY A 206 -8.60 4.56 -16.53
C GLY A 206 -8.17 5.05 -15.14
N THR A 207 -9.09 5.60 -14.38
CA THR A 207 -8.99 5.92 -12.95
C THR A 207 -10.38 5.78 -12.32
N PHE A 208 -10.55 6.15 -11.07
CA PHE A 208 -11.74 5.82 -10.30
C PHE A 208 -12.41 7.04 -9.68
N ASP A 209 -13.65 6.86 -9.26
CA ASP A 209 -14.37 7.75 -8.35
C ASP A 209 -13.90 7.57 -6.91
N TRP A 210 -14.48 8.34 -5.99
CA TRP A 210 -14.10 8.31 -4.59
C TRP A 210 -14.33 6.92 -3.95
N VAL A 211 -15.44 6.24 -4.23
CA VAL A 211 -15.78 4.99 -3.53
C VAL A 211 -14.85 3.84 -3.91
N TYR A 212 -14.51 3.73 -5.19
CA TYR A 212 -13.57 2.70 -5.64
C TYR A 212 -12.13 2.97 -5.15
N GLU A 213 -11.73 4.25 -5.07
CA GLU A 213 -10.41 4.60 -4.53
C GLU A 213 -10.35 4.36 -3.02
N GLU A 214 -11.37 4.74 -2.27
CA GLU A 214 -11.37 4.67 -0.80
C GLU A 214 -11.63 3.24 -0.30
N GLU A 215 -12.69 2.58 -0.77
CA GLU A 215 -13.16 1.30 -0.24
C GLU A 215 -12.45 0.10 -0.87
N LEU A 216 -12.10 0.19 -2.16
CA LEU A 216 -11.46 -0.91 -2.88
C LEU A 216 -9.97 -0.70 -3.09
N SER A 217 -9.40 0.42 -2.63
CA SER A 217 -7.99 0.81 -2.81
C SER A 217 -7.54 0.87 -4.27
N LEU A 218 -8.47 1.08 -5.20
CA LEU A 218 -8.20 1.17 -6.64
C LEU A 218 -7.88 2.60 -7.04
N ARG A 219 -6.80 2.79 -7.81
CA ARG A 219 -6.34 4.11 -8.30
C ARG A 219 -5.95 4.06 -9.76
N ASP A 220 -5.06 3.13 -10.11
CA ASP A 220 -4.60 2.88 -11.47
C ASP A 220 -5.59 1.97 -12.19
N GLY A 221 -6.39 2.53 -13.07
CA GLY A 221 -7.55 1.89 -13.67
C GLY A 221 -7.31 1.37 -15.08
N PHE A 222 -6.06 1.11 -15.53
CA PHE A 222 -5.81 0.51 -16.84
C PHE A 222 -4.53 -0.34 -16.88
N GLN A 223 -4.48 -1.30 -17.80
CA GLN A 223 -3.34 -2.19 -18.00
C GLN A 223 -3.14 -2.52 -19.47
N PHE A 224 -1.90 -2.49 -19.97
CA PHE A 224 -1.58 -3.07 -21.27
C PHE A 224 -1.74 -4.58 -21.25
N SER A 225 -2.21 -5.15 -22.37
CA SER A 225 -2.12 -6.59 -22.60
C SER A 225 -0.65 -7.05 -22.64
N PRO A 226 -0.34 -8.32 -22.35
CA PRO A 226 1.03 -8.82 -22.37
C PRO A 226 1.75 -8.60 -23.71
N ASP A 227 1.01 -8.66 -24.83
CA ASP A 227 1.51 -8.42 -26.20
C ASP A 227 1.54 -6.94 -26.60
N GLY A 228 1.03 -6.04 -25.73
CA GLY A 228 0.97 -4.61 -25.99
C GLY A 228 -0.06 -4.17 -27.03
N SER A 229 -0.90 -5.06 -27.55
CA SER A 229 -1.87 -4.73 -28.61
C SER A 229 -3.15 -4.08 -28.09
N ARG A 230 -3.46 -4.24 -26.80
CA ARG A 230 -4.67 -3.76 -26.16
C ARG A 230 -4.40 -3.08 -24.82
N ILE A 231 -5.37 -2.27 -24.39
CA ILE A 231 -5.47 -1.75 -23.03
C ILE A 231 -6.79 -2.22 -22.42
N ALA A 232 -6.73 -2.94 -21.30
CA ALA A 232 -7.90 -3.18 -20.47
C ALA A 232 -8.05 -2.02 -19.46
N TYR A 233 -9.29 -1.55 -19.24
CA TYR A 233 -9.54 -0.42 -18.37
C TYR A 233 -10.92 -0.45 -17.74
N TRP A 234 -11.02 0.13 -16.54
CA TRP A 234 -12.30 0.45 -15.92
C TRP A 234 -12.87 1.75 -16.47
N GLN A 235 -14.18 1.76 -16.64
CA GLN A 235 -14.95 2.98 -16.81
C GLN A 235 -16.01 3.07 -15.72
N MET A 236 -16.05 4.22 -15.06
CA MET A 236 -17.05 4.55 -14.04
C MET A 236 -18.07 5.51 -14.65
N ASP A 237 -19.36 5.28 -14.32
CA ASP A 237 -20.45 6.23 -14.59
C ASP A 237 -21.10 6.62 -13.27
N THR A 238 -20.91 7.87 -12.86
CA THR A 238 -21.43 8.43 -11.61
C THR A 238 -22.79 9.11 -11.78
N GLU A 239 -23.50 8.91 -12.90
CA GLU A 239 -24.85 9.42 -13.09
C GLU A 239 -25.78 8.93 -11.97
N GLY A 240 -26.54 9.85 -11.36
CA GLY A 240 -27.45 9.55 -10.27
C GLY A 240 -26.81 9.33 -8.90
N VAL A 241 -25.49 9.36 -8.79
CA VAL A 241 -24.81 9.37 -7.48
C VAL A 241 -24.97 10.74 -6.85
N GLU A 242 -25.38 10.78 -5.57
CA GLU A 242 -25.57 12.04 -4.85
C GLU A 242 -24.25 12.75 -4.62
N MET A 243 -24.30 14.09 -4.68
CA MET A 243 -23.13 14.95 -4.51
C MET A 243 -22.98 15.39 -3.06
N PHE A 244 -21.77 15.20 -2.51
CA PHE A 244 -21.41 15.61 -1.15
C PHE A 244 -20.49 16.84 -1.18
N PRO A 245 -20.78 17.90 -0.38
CA PRO A 245 -19.95 19.11 -0.32
C PRO A 245 -18.75 18.91 0.63
N LEU A 246 -17.54 19.06 0.13
CA LEU A 246 -16.34 19.25 0.94
C LEU A 246 -16.07 20.76 1.06
N VAL A 247 -16.14 21.29 2.28
CA VAL A 247 -15.92 22.72 2.54
C VAL A 247 -14.46 22.94 2.93
N GLU A 248 -13.72 23.65 2.08
CA GLU A 248 -12.36 24.10 2.36
C GLU A 248 -12.39 25.49 2.99
N THR A 249 -11.88 25.61 4.23
CA THR A 249 -11.94 26.84 5.02
C THR A 249 -10.57 27.46 5.31
N THR A 250 -9.47 26.80 4.92
CA THR A 250 -8.12 27.14 5.38
C THR A 250 -7.22 27.75 4.30
N SER A 251 -7.45 27.41 3.03
CA SER A 251 -6.56 27.81 1.93
C SER A 251 -6.85 29.20 1.36
N THR A 252 -8.06 29.74 1.58
CA THR A 252 -8.51 31.01 1.02
C THR A 252 -9.26 31.85 2.06
N LYS A 253 -9.38 33.21 1.79
CA LYS A 253 -10.08 34.12 2.68
C LYS A 253 -11.57 33.78 2.87
N TYR A 254 -12.22 33.23 1.83
CA TYR A 254 -13.61 32.78 1.89
C TYR A 254 -13.63 31.27 1.64
N PRO A 255 -14.51 30.49 2.29
CA PRO A 255 -14.65 29.07 2.04
C PRO A 255 -14.93 28.77 0.59
N THR A 256 -14.33 27.69 0.08
CA THR A 256 -14.68 27.11 -1.21
C THR A 256 -15.32 25.76 -1.02
N ILE A 257 -16.20 25.36 -1.94
CA ILE A 257 -16.89 24.07 -1.88
C ILE A 257 -16.45 23.22 -3.06
N GLN A 258 -15.91 22.04 -2.76
CA GLN A 258 -15.69 21.00 -3.75
C GLN A 258 -16.81 19.96 -3.64
N TRP A 259 -17.53 19.75 -4.72
CA TRP A 259 -18.57 18.72 -4.80
C TRP A 259 -17.97 17.42 -5.30
N ILE A 260 -18.26 16.31 -4.61
CA ILE A 260 -17.83 14.97 -5.00
C ILE A 260 -19.02 14.03 -5.10
N ALA A 261 -18.99 13.10 -6.06
CA ALA A 261 -19.94 12.00 -6.10
C ALA A 261 -19.64 11.04 -4.94
N TYR A 262 -20.55 10.96 -3.99
CA TYR A 262 -20.35 10.22 -2.73
C TYR A 262 -21.60 9.41 -2.37
N PRO A 263 -21.65 8.13 -2.73
CA PRO A 263 -22.78 7.29 -2.40
C PRO A 263 -22.77 6.95 -0.90
N LYS A 264 -23.80 7.39 -0.18
CA LYS A 264 -24.05 6.93 1.19
C LYS A 264 -24.69 5.55 1.17
N VAL A 265 -24.65 4.86 2.30
CA VAL A 265 -25.30 3.54 2.46
C VAL A 265 -26.77 3.61 2.00
N GLY A 266 -27.15 2.69 1.14
CA GLY A 266 -28.52 2.61 0.60
C GLY A 266 -28.84 3.54 -0.56
N THR A 267 -27.91 4.42 -0.98
CA THR A 267 -28.11 5.30 -2.16
C THR A 267 -27.53 4.68 -3.43
N THR A 268 -27.67 5.36 -4.56
CA THR A 268 -27.18 4.89 -5.87
C THR A 268 -25.66 4.84 -5.91
N ASN A 269 -25.10 3.68 -6.29
CA ASN A 269 -23.66 3.52 -6.57
C ASN A 269 -23.31 3.97 -7.99
N PRO A 270 -22.03 4.31 -8.27
CA PRO A 270 -21.52 4.44 -9.63
C PRO A 270 -21.67 3.10 -10.37
N ALA A 271 -22.00 3.16 -11.68
CA ALA A 271 -21.93 1.97 -12.52
C ALA A 271 -20.49 1.73 -12.94
N ALA A 272 -19.99 0.50 -12.76
CA ALA A 272 -18.67 0.10 -13.17
C ALA A 272 -18.71 -0.90 -14.32
N ARG A 273 -17.87 -0.70 -15.34
CA ARG A 273 -17.64 -1.67 -16.41
C ARG A 273 -16.17 -1.75 -16.80
N ILE A 274 -15.78 -2.87 -17.39
CA ILE A 274 -14.43 -3.07 -17.91
C ILE A 274 -14.51 -3.25 -19.41
N GLY A 275 -13.63 -2.56 -20.12
CA GLY A 275 -13.45 -2.67 -21.57
C GLY A 275 -12.02 -3.00 -21.94
N THR A 276 -11.84 -3.58 -23.12
CA THR A 276 -10.53 -3.75 -23.75
C THR A 276 -10.48 -2.93 -25.03
N LEU A 277 -9.60 -1.96 -25.07
CA LEU A 277 -9.40 -1.06 -26.20
C LEU A 277 -8.29 -1.63 -27.10
N ASP A 278 -8.60 -1.85 -28.36
CA ASP A 278 -7.63 -2.25 -29.39
C ASP A 278 -6.85 -1.03 -29.84
N LEU A 279 -5.52 -1.06 -29.76
CA LEU A 279 -4.68 0.12 -30.05
C LEU A 279 -4.54 0.41 -31.55
N ALA A 280 -4.80 -0.56 -32.40
CA ALA A 280 -4.76 -0.36 -33.86
C ALA A 280 -6.05 0.27 -34.38
N THR A 281 -7.21 -0.22 -33.94
CA THR A 281 -8.53 0.27 -34.37
C THR A 281 -9.06 1.41 -33.51
N LYS A 282 -8.57 1.53 -32.28
CA LYS A 282 -9.08 2.42 -31.21
C LYS A 282 -10.50 2.12 -30.78
N GLU A 283 -10.99 0.92 -31.06
CA GLU A 283 -12.30 0.47 -30.62
C GLU A 283 -12.26 -0.25 -29.29
N THR A 284 -13.26 -0.02 -28.46
CA THR A 284 -13.42 -0.70 -27.17
C THR A 284 -14.43 -1.84 -27.26
N THR A 285 -14.00 -3.03 -26.87
CA THR A 285 -14.87 -4.19 -26.61
C THR A 285 -15.20 -4.23 -25.12
N TRP A 286 -16.48 -4.09 -24.78
CA TRP A 286 -16.95 -4.17 -23.39
C TRP A 286 -17.11 -5.61 -22.96
N LEU A 287 -16.60 -5.97 -21.77
CA LEU A 287 -16.82 -7.26 -21.15
C LEU A 287 -18.29 -7.40 -20.72
N LYS A 288 -18.91 -8.54 -21.08
CA LYS A 288 -20.32 -8.82 -20.80
C LYS A 288 -20.49 -9.40 -19.39
N ILE A 289 -19.95 -8.71 -18.37
CA ILE A 289 -20.08 -9.10 -16.98
C ILE A 289 -21.57 -9.09 -16.59
N PRO A 290 -22.12 -10.19 -16.03
CA PRO A 290 -23.52 -10.27 -15.68
C PRO A 290 -23.87 -9.43 -14.44
N GLY A 291 -25.14 -9.01 -14.33
CA GLY A 291 -25.68 -8.23 -13.23
C GLY A 291 -25.86 -6.76 -13.56
N ASP A 292 -26.50 -6.03 -12.64
CA ASP A 292 -26.62 -4.58 -12.72
C ASP A 292 -25.26 -3.94 -12.34
N PRO A 293 -24.68 -3.08 -13.19
CA PRO A 293 -23.38 -2.46 -12.92
C PRO A 293 -23.38 -1.51 -11.70
N ARG A 294 -24.55 -1.15 -11.16
CA ARG A 294 -24.69 -0.36 -9.92
C ARG A 294 -24.88 -1.22 -8.67
N GLU A 295 -25.15 -2.51 -8.84
CA GLU A 295 -25.40 -3.47 -7.75
C GLU A 295 -24.25 -4.49 -7.60
N HIS A 296 -23.10 -4.19 -8.21
CA HIS A 296 -21.87 -4.95 -8.01
C HIS A 296 -20.64 -4.05 -8.01
N TYR A 297 -19.51 -4.58 -7.56
CA TYR A 297 -18.19 -3.97 -7.65
C TYR A 297 -17.28 -4.84 -8.51
N LEU A 298 -16.58 -4.24 -9.48
CA LEU A 298 -15.51 -4.89 -10.24
C LEU A 298 -14.19 -4.60 -9.55
N ALA A 299 -13.91 -5.37 -8.49
CA ALA A 299 -12.89 -5.04 -7.51
C ALA A 299 -11.46 -5.20 -8.02
N ARG A 300 -11.20 -6.17 -8.90
CA ARG A 300 -9.87 -6.39 -9.50
C ARG A 300 -10.00 -6.89 -10.94
N MET A 301 -8.96 -6.63 -11.72
CA MET A 301 -8.80 -7.16 -13.07
C MET A 301 -7.31 -7.45 -13.32
N GLN A 302 -7.02 -8.54 -13.99
CA GLN A 302 -5.65 -8.90 -14.38
C GLN A 302 -5.65 -9.67 -15.71
N TRP A 303 -4.71 -9.38 -16.59
CA TRP A 303 -4.47 -10.20 -17.77
C TRP A 303 -3.95 -11.58 -17.35
N ILE A 304 -4.52 -12.62 -17.94
CA ILE A 304 -4.02 -13.98 -17.79
C ILE A 304 -2.74 -14.13 -18.61
N PRO A 305 -1.62 -14.55 -18.01
CA PRO A 305 -0.33 -14.64 -18.71
C PRO A 305 -0.42 -15.42 -20.01
N ASN A 306 0.26 -14.94 -21.05
CA ASN A 306 0.35 -15.55 -22.38
C ASN A 306 -0.99 -15.69 -23.13
N THR A 307 -2.03 -14.98 -22.72
CA THR A 307 -3.36 -15.00 -23.36
C THR A 307 -3.86 -13.61 -23.70
N SER A 308 -5.00 -13.53 -24.41
CA SER A 308 -5.77 -12.30 -24.60
C SER A 308 -7.01 -12.25 -23.68
N GLU A 309 -6.97 -12.97 -22.57
CA GLU A 309 -8.07 -13.08 -21.61
C GLU A 309 -7.72 -12.38 -20.29
N LEU A 310 -8.76 -12.00 -19.56
CA LEU A 310 -8.65 -11.36 -18.25
C LEU A 310 -9.30 -12.23 -17.18
N LEU A 311 -8.77 -12.16 -15.98
CA LEU A 311 -9.45 -12.58 -14.76
C LEU A 311 -10.03 -11.33 -14.10
N VAL A 312 -11.35 -11.34 -13.82
CA VAL A 312 -12.08 -10.23 -13.20
C VAL A 312 -12.70 -10.70 -11.89
N GLN A 313 -12.50 -9.94 -10.82
CA GLN A 313 -13.14 -10.17 -9.51
C GLN A 313 -14.38 -9.28 -9.41
N GLN A 314 -15.56 -9.88 -9.29
CA GLN A 314 -16.81 -9.19 -9.04
C GLN A 314 -17.32 -9.50 -7.63
N LEU A 315 -17.60 -8.48 -6.84
CA LEU A 315 -18.36 -8.57 -5.59
C LEU A 315 -19.81 -8.14 -5.85
N ASN A 316 -20.77 -8.79 -5.22
CA ASN A 316 -22.11 -8.22 -5.12
C ASN A 316 -22.09 -7.00 -4.16
N ARG A 317 -23.14 -6.17 -4.21
CA ARG A 317 -23.23 -4.96 -3.37
C ARG A 317 -23.16 -5.23 -1.87
N LEU A 318 -23.69 -6.36 -1.42
CA LEU A 318 -23.62 -6.80 -0.01
C LEU A 318 -22.23 -7.32 0.39
N GLN A 319 -21.31 -7.51 -0.57
CA GLN A 319 -19.95 -7.99 -0.37
C GLN A 319 -19.85 -9.34 0.35
N ASN A 320 -20.87 -10.18 0.22
CA ASN A 320 -20.92 -11.53 0.77
C ASN A 320 -20.86 -12.62 -0.31
N GLN A 321 -20.66 -12.22 -1.57
CA GLN A 321 -20.42 -13.09 -2.70
C GLN A 321 -19.35 -12.48 -3.61
N LEU A 322 -18.33 -13.26 -3.93
CA LEU A 322 -17.28 -12.92 -4.89
C LEU A 322 -17.32 -13.95 -6.03
N ILE A 323 -17.26 -13.47 -7.27
CA ILE A 323 -17.17 -14.31 -8.46
C ILE A 323 -15.93 -13.92 -9.24
N LEU A 324 -15.13 -14.92 -9.64
CA LEU A 324 -14.07 -14.76 -10.62
C LEU A 324 -14.61 -15.10 -12.01
N PHE A 325 -14.51 -14.13 -12.90
CA PHE A 325 -14.83 -14.33 -14.31
C PHE A 325 -13.55 -14.41 -15.15
N ARG A 326 -13.48 -15.42 -16.02
CA ARG A 326 -12.55 -15.46 -17.13
C ARG A 326 -13.20 -14.78 -18.32
N ALA A 327 -12.60 -13.71 -18.82
CA ALA A 327 -13.18 -12.84 -19.84
C ALA A 327 -12.29 -12.79 -21.09
N ASN A 328 -12.89 -12.96 -22.26
CA ASN A 328 -12.19 -12.82 -23.52
C ASN A 328 -12.07 -11.34 -23.91
N GLY A 329 -10.84 -10.84 -23.99
CA GLY A 329 -10.56 -9.44 -24.32
C GLY A 329 -10.88 -9.04 -25.77
N LYS A 330 -11.15 -10.00 -26.69
CA LYS A 330 -11.42 -9.71 -28.10
C LYS A 330 -12.91 -9.58 -28.42
N ASP A 331 -13.76 -10.37 -27.78
CA ASP A 331 -15.22 -10.39 -28.06
C ASP A 331 -16.09 -10.03 -26.84
N GLY A 332 -15.46 -9.84 -25.68
CA GLY A 332 -16.12 -9.47 -24.43
C GLY A 332 -16.90 -10.60 -23.77
N SER A 333 -16.85 -11.82 -24.29
CA SER A 333 -17.51 -12.97 -23.66
C SER A 333 -16.89 -13.30 -22.29
N VAL A 334 -17.70 -13.75 -21.34
CA VAL A 334 -17.24 -14.11 -19.99
C VAL A 334 -17.75 -15.48 -19.58
N LYS A 335 -16.95 -16.17 -18.77
CA LYS A 335 -17.29 -17.45 -18.15
C LYS A 335 -17.02 -17.33 -16.66
N GLU A 336 -18.00 -17.72 -15.83
CA GLU A 336 -17.78 -17.90 -14.39
C GLU A 336 -16.75 -19.01 -14.19
N LEU A 337 -15.67 -18.70 -13.45
CA LEU A 337 -14.58 -19.63 -13.19
C LEU A 337 -14.64 -20.15 -11.75
N TYR A 338 -14.84 -19.26 -10.78
CA TYR A 338 -14.84 -19.60 -9.37
C TYR A 338 -15.80 -18.68 -8.61
N LYS A 339 -16.43 -19.23 -7.57
CA LYS A 339 -17.36 -18.47 -6.72
C LYS A 339 -17.08 -18.74 -5.25
N GLU A 340 -17.08 -17.67 -4.46
CA GLU A 340 -16.97 -17.72 -3.01
C GLU A 340 -18.13 -16.95 -2.37
N THR A 341 -18.65 -17.47 -1.26
CA THR A 341 -19.73 -16.84 -0.50
C THR A 341 -19.47 -17.02 0.98
N ASP A 342 -19.86 -16.02 1.76
CA ASP A 342 -19.87 -16.08 3.22
C ASP A 342 -21.19 -15.51 3.77
N ALA A 343 -21.56 -15.87 4.99
CA ALA A 343 -22.77 -15.36 5.63
C ALA A 343 -22.63 -13.87 6.02
N CYS A 344 -21.41 -13.39 6.26
CA CYS A 344 -21.09 -12.03 6.67
C CYS A 344 -20.51 -11.22 5.52
N TRP A 345 -19.27 -11.50 5.11
CA TRP A 345 -18.61 -10.83 3.99
C TRP A 345 -17.51 -11.70 3.39
N VAL A 346 -17.11 -11.39 2.16
CA VAL A 346 -15.94 -11.97 1.47
C VAL A 346 -14.96 -10.84 1.18
N ASP A 347 -13.71 -10.99 1.61
CA ASP A 347 -12.65 -10.02 1.33
C ASP A 347 -12.17 -10.06 -0.13
N ILE A 348 -11.62 -8.92 -0.58
CA ILE A 348 -10.91 -8.82 -1.85
C ILE A 348 -9.48 -9.30 -1.64
N HIS A 349 -8.95 -10.06 -2.60
CA HIS A 349 -7.59 -10.56 -2.56
C HIS A 349 -6.73 -9.95 -3.67
N ASP A 350 -5.59 -9.39 -3.26
CA ASP A 350 -4.58 -8.80 -4.13
C ASP A 350 -3.43 -9.78 -4.45
N GLU A 351 -3.23 -10.80 -3.61
CA GLU A 351 -2.14 -11.78 -3.70
C GLU A 351 -2.46 -12.89 -4.72
N LEU A 352 -2.79 -12.49 -5.94
CA LEU A 352 -3.07 -13.39 -7.04
C LEU A 352 -1.81 -13.52 -7.90
N PHE A 353 -1.10 -14.64 -7.75
CA PHE A 353 0.10 -14.97 -8.49
C PHE A 353 -0.15 -16.14 -9.42
N TRP A 354 0.19 -15.97 -10.68
CA TRP A 354 0.09 -17.03 -11.68
C TRP A 354 1.33 -17.93 -11.65
N ASP A 355 1.14 -19.21 -11.95
CA ASP A 355 2.27 -20.03 -12.34
C ASP A 355 2.82 -19.56 -13.70
N GLN A 356 4.07 -19.90 -14.02
CA GLN A 356 4.74 -19.47 -15.27
C GLN A 356 3.99 -19.88 -16.54
N LYS A 357 3.19 -20.93 -16.47
CA LYS A 357 2.41 -21.44 -17.60
C LYS A 357 1.06 -20.74 -17.75
N GLY A 358 0.59 -20.00 -16.74
CA GLY A 358 -0.75 -19.41 -16.69
C GLY A 358 -1.86 -20.44 -16.54
N THR A 359 -1.55 -21.63 -15.99
CA THR A 359 -2.52 -22.73 -15.85
C THR A 359 -3.24 -22.74 -14.51
N ARG A 360 -2.67 -22.10 -13.51
CA ARG A 360 -3.26 -21.95 -12.17
C ARG A 360 -2.75 -20.68 -11.51
N PHE A 361 -3.48 -20.23 -10.51
CA PHE A 361 -3.13 -19.06 -9.73
C PHE A 361 -3.42 -19.27 -8.25
N THR A 362 -2.77 -18.46 -7.39
CA THR A 362 -2.98 -18.49 -5.95
C THR A 362 -4.24 -17.75 -5.57
N TRP A 363 -4.87 -18.20 -4.48
CA TRP A 363 -6.04 -17.59 -3.91
C TRP A 363 -6.00 -17.71 -2.39
N LEU A 364 -6.31 -16.63 -1.68
CA LEU A 364 -6.50 -16.66 -0.24
C LEU A 364 -8.00 -16.71 0.06
N SER A 365 -8.42 -17.57 0.98
CA SER A 365 -9.83 -17.75 1.32
C SER A 365 -10.01 -18.13 2.78
N GLU A 366 -11.02 -17.58 3.42
CA GLU A 366 -11.40 -17.86 4.81
C GLU A 366 -12.49 -18.95 4.94
N LYS A 367 -12.90 -19.56 3.83
CA LYS A 367 -14.02 -20.54 3.77
C LYS A 367 -13.87 -21.75 4.70
N ASN A 368 -12.67 -22.03 5.23
CA ASN A 368 -12.41 -23.09 6.19
C ASN A 368 -12.23 -22.57 7.63
N GLY A 369 -12.58 -21.32 7.93
CA GLY A 369 -12.45 -20.70 9.24
C GLY A 369 -11.09 -20.05 9.52
N TRP A 370 -10.11 -20.22 8.63
CA TRP A 370 -8.82 -19.55 8.62
C TRP A 370 -8.54 -19.00 7.23
N ARG A 371 -7.85 -17.87 7.13
CA ARG A 371 -7.38 -17.33 5.85
C ARG A 371 -6.25 -18.20 5.32
N GLN A 372 -6.57 -19.09 4.37
CA GLN A 372 -5.66 -20.11 3.87
C GLN A 372 -5.35 -19.94 2.39
N LEU A 373 -4.19 -20.48 1.98
CA LEU A 373 -3.72 -20.44 0.61
C LEU A 373 -4.26 -21.64 -0.18
N TYR A 374 -4.77 -21.34 -1.39
CA TYR A 374 -5.25 -22.30 -2.37
C TYR A 374 -4.53 -22.10 -3.69
N TRP A 375 -4.45 -23.17 -4.47
CA TRP A 375 -4.32 -23.10 -5.92
C TRP A 375 -5.70 -23.17 -6.55
N ILE A 376 -5.95 -22.30 -7.55
CA ILE A 376 -7.13 -22.38 -8.42
C ILE A 376 -6.66 -22.72 -9.83
N ASP A 377 -7.23 -23.76 -10.42
CA ASP A 377 -7.02 -24.14 -11.81
C ASP A 377 -7.72 -23.14 -12.74
N ALA A 378 -7.00 -22.60 -13.70
CA ALA A 378 -7.46 -21.49 -14.54
C ALA A 378 -8.51 -21.89 -15.59
N GLU A 379 -8.71 -23.19 -15.85
CA GLU A 379 -9.69 -23.69 -16.82
C GLU A 379 -10.98 -24.17 -16.14
N SER A 380 -10.82 -24.97 -15.09
CA SER A 380 -11.95 -25.62 -14.38
C SER A 380 -12.45 -24.82 -13.18
N GLY A 381 -11.65 -23.89 -12.62
CA GLY A 381 -11.96 -23.20 -11.37
C GLY A 381 -11.83 -24.09 -10.13
N SER A 382 -11.31 -25.30 -10.25
CA SER A 382 -11.15 -26.17 -9.09
C SER A 382 -10.10 -25.62 -8.12
N ALA A 383 -10.46 -25.57 -6.82
CA ALA A 383 -9.62 -25.04 -5.76
C ALA A 383 -8.98 -26.18 -4.95
N ALA A 384 -7.66 -26.17 -4.83
CA ALA A 384 -6.88 -27.11 -4.02
C ALA A 384 -6.23 -26.39 -2.83
N LEU A 385 -6.53 -26.81 -1.61
CA LEU A 385 -5.97 -26.26 -0.38
C LEU A 385 -4.48 -26.56 -0.26
N VAL A 386 -3.67 -25.53 -0.04
CA VAL A 386 -2.22 -25.61 0.15
C VAL A 386 -1.87 -25.59 1.64
N THR A 387 -2.17 -24.50 2.36
CA THR A 387 -1.92 -24.41 3.81
C THR A 387 -3.08 -25.06 4.57
N LYS A 388 -2.76 -25.91 5.57
CA LYS A 388 -3.77 -26.73 6.27
C LYS A 388 -3.76 -26.50 7.78
N GLU A 389 -2.83 -25.68 8.25
CA GLU A 389 -2.64 -25.43 9.67
C GLU A 389 -3.66 -24.40 10.20
N PRO A 390 -4.04 -24.44 11.49
CA PRO A 390 -5.07 -23.58 12.07
C PRO A 390 -4.52 -22.17 12.37
N PHE A 391 -4.14 -21.45 11.35
CA PHE A 391 -3.73 -20.03 11.42
C PHE A 391 -3.95 -19.32 10.07
N ASP A 392 -3.96 -17.99 10.12
CA ASP A 392 -4.11 -17.15 8.94
C ASP A 392 -2.79 -16.94 8.19
N VAL A 393 -2.84 -17.11 6.88
CA VAL A 393 -1.86 -16.56 5.95
C VAL A 393 -2.16 -15.08 5.78
N LEU A 394 -1.35 -14.22 6.38
CA LEU A 394 -1.59 -12.78 6.42
C LEU A 394 -1.30 -12.10 5.07
N GLU A 395 -0.28 -12.57 4.38
CA GLU A 395 0.16 -12.06 3.08
C GLU A 395 0.98 -13.13 2.35
N LEU A 396 0.65 -13.42 1.09
CA LEU A 396 1.50 -14.25 0.24
C LEU A 396 2.55 -13.37 -0.43
N MET A 397 3.81 -13.58 -0.08
CA MET A 397 4.92 -12.72 -0.50
C MET A 397 5.52 -13.10 -1.85
N TYR A 398 5.70 -14.40 -2.10
CA TYR A 398 6.46 -14.88 -3.26
C TYR A 398 6.21 -16.37 -3.55
N ILE A 399 6.24 -16.71 -4.83
CA ILE A 399 6.27 -18.09 -5.31
C ILE A 399 7.63 -18.35 -5.95
N ASP A 400 8.40 -19.23 -5.35
CA ASP A 400 9.62 -19.77 -5.93
C ASP A 400 9.31 -21.07 -6.67
N GLU A 401 8.88 -20.95 -7.91
CA GLU A 401 8.54 -22.11 -8.73
C GLU A 401 9.76 -23.00 -9.00
N LYS A 402 10.94 -22.40 -9.11
CA LYS A 402 12.20 -23.13 -9.36
C LYS A 402 12.52 -24.13 -8.25
N ASN A 403 12.31 -23.71 -6.99
CA ASN A 403 12.56 -24.52 -5.80
C ASN A 403 11.27 -25.13 -5.22
N GLY A 404 10.12 -24.89 -5.87
CA GLY A 404 8.82 -25.44 -5.48
C GLY A 404 8.35 -24.97 -4.10
N LYS A 405 8.45 -23.66 -3.81
CA LYS A 405 8.13 -23.10 -2.48
C LYS A 405 7.23 -21.87 -2.54
N PHE A 406 6.41 -21.74 -1.51
CA PHE A 406 5.75 -20.50 -1.13
C PHE A 406 6.48 -19.82 0.01
N TYR A 407 6.48 -18.47 -0.01
CA TYR A 407 6.89 -17.62 1.09
C TYR A 407 5.72 -16.71 1.48
N PHE A 408 5.37 -16.69 2.74
CA PHE A 408 4.21 -15.95 3.23
C PHE A 408 4.39 -15.45 4.66
N MET A 409 3.63 -14.44 5.03
CA MET A 409 3.57 -13.93 6.40
C MET A 409 2.48 -14.64 7.17
N ALA A 410 2.79 -15.02 8.41
CA ALA A 410 1.84 -15.60 9.36
C ALA A 410 2.26 -15.33 10.80
N SER A 411 1.35 -15.57 11.74
CA SER A 411 1.62 -15.42 13.17
C SER A 411 0.84 -16.43 14.02
N PRO A 412 1.14 -17.75 13.90
CA PRO A 412 0.36 -18.81 14.55
C PRO A 412 0.40 -18.75 16.08
N ASP A 413 1.51 -18.27 16.68
CA ASP A 413 1.71 -18.31 18.11
C ASP A 413 1.26 -17.02 18.83
N ASN A 414 1.21 -15.89 18.12
CA ASN A 414 0.89 -14.59 18.69
C ASN A 414 0.31 -13.64 17.64
N ALA A 415 -0.98 -13.39 17.71
CA ALA A 415 -1.72 -12.55 16.76
C ALA A 415 -1.21 -11.09 16.67
N THR A 416 -0.47 -10.60 17.68
CA THR A 416 0.10 -9.23 17.65
C THR A 416 1.41 -9.12 16.87
N GLN A 417 1.98 -10.24 16.41
CA GLN A 417 3.29 -10.32 15.77
C GLN A 417 3.18 -10.78 14.30
N ARG A 418 4.26 -10.65 13.53
CA ARG A 418 4.30 -11.00 12.09
C ARG A 418 5.63 -11.65 11.74
N TYR A 419 5.57 -12.84 11.10
CA TYR A 419 6.74 -13.67 10.80
C TYR A 419 6.71 -14.23 9.39
N LEU A 420 7.87 -14.41 8.78
CA LEU A 420 8.02 -15.07 7.47
C LEU A 420 8.07 -16.58 7.64
N PHE A 421 7.23 -17.25 6.85
CA PHE A 421 7.18 -18.70 6.72
C PHE A 421 7.44 -19.12 5.27
N SER A 422 7.80 -20.38 5.10
CA SER A 422 7.79 -21.06 3.80
C SER A 422 7.17 -22.44 3.92
N CYS A 423 6.57 -22.92 2.82
CA CYS A 423 6.17 -24.30 2.63
C CYS A 423 6.45 -24.72 1.19
N ASN A 424 6.39 -26.04 0.92
CA ASN A 424 6.43 -26.54 -0.45
C ASN A 424 5.13 -26.19 -1.19
N ILE A 425 5.14 -26.24 -2.53
CA ILE A 425 3.97 -25.94 -3.38
C ILE A 425 2.77 -26.86 -3.09
N ASP A 426 3.00 -28.06 -2.54
CA ASP A 426 1.97 -28.99 -2.09
C ASP A 426 1.49 -28.74 -0.64
N GLY A 427 2.03 -27.72 0.03
CA GLY A 427 1.74 -27.36 1.42
C GLY A 427 2.57 -28.09 2.46
N SER A 428 3.36 -29.10 2.09
CA SER A 428 4.24 -29.82 3.03
C SER A 428 5.45 -28.97 3.43
N GLY A 429 6.17 -29.38 4.48
CA GLY A 429 7.44 -28.77 4.86
C GLY A 429 7.32 -27.35 5.39
N LEU A 430 6.21 -27.03 6.07
CA LEU A 430 6.01 -25.74 6.73
C LEU A 430 7.17 -25.41 7.67
N LYS A 431 7.74 -24.21 7.49
CA LYS A 431 8.88 -23.74 8.29
C LYS A 431 8.80 -22.24 8.52
N ARG A 432 8.94 -21.81 9.76
CA ARG A 432 9.22 -20.41 10.10
C ARG A 432 10.66 -20.07 9.71
N LEU A 433 10.86 -19.00 8.94
CA LEU A 433 12.17 -18.51 8.52
C LEU A 433 12.67 -17.38 9.41
N THR A 434 11.77 -16.53 9.91
CA THR A 434 12.13 -15.52 10.92
C THR A 434 12.66 -16.19 12.18
N PRO A 435 13.84 -15.80 12.70
CA PRO A 435 14.41 -16.35 13.93
C PRO A 435 13.43 -16.27 15.11
N ALA A 436 13.41 -17.30 15.95
CA ALA A 436 12.48 -17.40 17.07
C ALA A 436 12.82 -16.45 18.24
N ASP A 437 14.07 -16.06 18.35
CA ASP A 437 14.62 -15.19 19.41
C ASP A 437 14.40 -13.69 19.16
N ILE A 438 13.75 -13.32 18.06
CA ILE A 438 13.44 -11.94 17.70
C ILE A 438 11.92 -11.78 17.61
N PRO A 439 11.18 -11.65 18.75
CA PRO A 439 9.74 -11.42 18.72
C PRO A 439 9.41 -10.00 18.27
N GLY A 440 8.30 -9.82 17.55
CA GLY A 440 7.84 -8.53 17.05
C GLY A 440 7.23 -8.59 15.67
N THR A 441 7.21 -7.46 14.99
CA THR A 441 6.71 -7.35 13.62
C THR A 441 7.86 -7.28 12.64
N HIS A 442 7.86 -8.21 11.71
CA HIS A 442 8.81 -8.31 10.61
C HIS A 442 8.12 -8.01 9.29
N ARG A 443 8.79 -7.27 8.44
CA ARG A 443 8.37 -6.99 7.07
C ARG A 443 9.51 -7.36 6.13
N TYR A 444 9.15 -7.96 5.01
CA TYR A 444 10.11 -8.39 4.00
C TYR A 444 9.73 -7.82 2.64
N ASP A 445 10.73 -7.43 1.86
CA ASP A 445 10.65 -7.23 0.43
C ASP A 445 11.61 -8.25 -0.19
N LEU A 446 11.03 -9.34 -0.73
CA LEU A 446 11.80 -10.47 -1.24
C LEU A 446 12.37 -10.16 -2.62
N SER A 447 13.63 -10.56 -2.83
CA SER A 447 14.25 -10.46 -4.15
C SER A 447 13.55 -11.37 -5.17
N PRO A 448 13.56 -11.03 -6.47
CA PRO A 448 13.05 -11.89 -7.54
C PRO A 448 13.69 -13.27 -7.62
N SER A 449 14.84 -13.46 -7.03
CA SER A 449 15.51 -14.77 -6.94
C SER A 449 15.05 -15.61 -5.74
N GLY A 450 14.36 -15.01 -4.76
CA GLY A 450 14.04 -15.67 -3.49
C GLY A 450 15.25 -15.89 -2.56
N GLU A 451 16.47 -15.51 -2.99
CA GLU A 451 17.71 -15.74 -2.23
C GLU A 451 17.98 -14.66 -1.19
N PHE A 452 17.38 -13.47 -1.34
CA PHE A 452 17.61 -12.31 -0.48
C PHE A 452 16.30 -11.61 -0.14
N ALA A 453 16.33 -10.78 0.91
CA ALA A 453 15.25 -9.88 1.23
C ALA A 453 15.77 -8.57 1.86
N ILE A 454 15.04 -7.48 1.65
CA ILE A 454 15.12 -6.30 2.50
C ILE A 454 14.16 -6.54 3.65
N HIS A 455 14.72 -6.66 4.84
CA HIS A 455 14.00 -7.01 6.06
C HIS A 455 13.94 -5.81 6.99
N THR A 456 12.75 -5.44 7.43
CA THR A 456 12.52 -4.42 8.46
C THR A 456 11.90 -5.06 9.69
N TYR A 457 12.55 -4.90 10.83
CA TYR A 457 12.10 -5.37 12.13
C TYR A 457 11.78 -4.20 13.04
N SER A 458 10.70 -4.31 13.81
CA SER A 458 10.40 -3.47 14.96
C SER A 458 9.54 -4.22 15.98
N SER A 459 9.50 -3.74 17.22
CA SER A 459 8.52 -4.16 18.21
C SER A 459 7.95 -2.95 18.94
N LEU A 460 6.96 -3.15 19.78
CA LEU A 460 6.35 -2.06 20.55
C LEU A 460 7.40 -1.47 21.51
N GLY A 461 7.73 -0.18 21.34
CA GLY A 461 8.81 0.48 22.06
C GLY A 461 10.21 0.32 21.47
N VAL A 462 10.39 -0.48 20.38
CA VAL A 462 11.67 -0.65 19.69
C VAL A 462 11.55 -0.10 18.26
N PRO A 463 12.25 1.00 17.96
CA PRO A 463 12.24 1.62 16.64
C PRO A 463 12.79 0.68 15.55
N PRO A 464 12.37 0.88 14.27
CA PRO A 464 12.71 -0.04 13.19
C PRO A 464 14.21 -0.08 12.86
N VAL A 465 14.64 -1.28 12.44
CA VAL A 465 15.93 -1.53 11.80
C VAL A 465 15.66 -2.19 10.45
N THR A 466 16.26 -1.66 9.39
CA THR A 466 16.17 -2.23 8.05
C THR A 466 17.51 -2.83 7.65
N SER A 467 17.49 -4.07 7.17
CA SER A 467 18.69 -4.82 6.78
C SER A 467 18.47 -5.58 5.48
N VAL A 468 19.55 -5.87 4.76
CA VAL A 468 19.56 -6.89 3.71
C VAL A 468 19.94 -8.21 4.34
N ILE A 469 19.16 -9.25 4.08
CA ILE A 469 19.37 -10.60 4.60
C ILE A 469 19.43 -11.63 3.48
N SER A 470 20.07 -12.77 3.74
CA SER A 470 19.97 -13.96 2.90
C SER A 470 18.80 -14.86 3.36
N LEU A 471 18.25 -15.63 2.43
CA LEU A 471 17.21 -16.63 2.66
C LEU A 471 17.66 -17.99 2.11
N PRO A 472 17.26 -19.11 2.73
CA PRO A 472 16.30 -19.23 3.85
C PRO A 472 16.93 -19.14 5.24
N ASP A 473 18.24 -18.93 5.38
CA ASP A 473 18.98 -18.95 6.65
C ASP A 473 18.83 -17.67 7.49
N HIS A 474 18.16 -16.64 6.94
CA HIS A 474 17.88 -15.35 7.59
C HIS A 474 19.14 -14.64 8.13
N LYS A 475 20.27 -14.82 7.45
CA LYS A 475 21.54 -14.20 7.86
C LYS A 475 21.56 -12.72 7.52
N ASN A 476 21.83 -11.86 8.50
CA ASN A 476 22.03 -10.43 8.27
C ASN A 476 23.33 -10.21 7.48
N LEU A 477 23.21 -9.64 6.28
CA LEU A 477 24.31 -9.30 5.41
C LEU A 477 24.75 -7.84 5.63
N ARG A 478 23.78 -6.94 5.87
CA ARG A 478 24.06 -5.52 6.06
C ARG A 478 22.87 -4.78 6.66
N VAL A 479 23.13 -3.87 7.61
CA VAL A 479 22.16 -2.88 8.10
C VAL A 479 22.12 -1.69 7.14
N MET A 480 20.93 -1.32 6.69
CA MET A 480 20.68 -0.22 5.75
C MET A 480 20.21 1.04 6.46
N ALA A 481 19.33 0.88 7.45
CA ALA A 481 18.85 1.98 8.28
C ALA A 481 18.70 1.50 9.73
N GLU A 482 19.14 2.33 10.67
CA GLU A 482 19.12 2.04 12.10
C GLU A 482 18.69 3.27 12.89
N SER A 483 17.80 3.08 13.86
CA SER A 483 17.15 4.16 14.63
C SER A 483 17.93 4.57 15.88
N LYS A 484 19.27 4.59 15.84
CA LYS A 484 20.13 4.92 17.02
C LYS A 484 19.74 6.22 17.69
N GLN A 485 19.57 7.30 16.92
CA GLN A 485 19.26 8.62 17.46
C GLN A 485 17.88 8.65 18.14
N VAL A 486 16.90 7.92 17.60
CA VAL A 486 15.56 7.79 18.22
C VAL A 486 15.67 7.11 19.58
N ILE A 487 16.45 6.02 19.66
CA ILE A 487 16.69 5.27 20.92
C ILE A 487 17.37 6.17 21.96
N GLU A 488 18.39 6.94 21.56
CA GLU A 488 19.07 7.91 22.45
C GLU A 488 18.09 8.97 22.98
N ASN A 489 17.24 9.52 22.10
CA ASN A 489 16.23 10.51 22.48
C ASN A 489 15.18 9.91 23.43
N MET A 490 14.72 8.68 23.18
CA MET A 490 13.79 8.00 24.10
C MET A 490 14.39 7.85 25.50
N LYS A 491 15.66 7.44 25.60
CA LYS A 491 16.38 7.33 26.88
C LYS A 491 16.52 8.67 27.59
N ARG A 492 16.85 9.74 26.83
CA ARG A 492 16.96 11.11 27.36
C ARG A 492 15.70 11.57 28.10
N PHE A 493 14.52 11.18 27.57
CA PHE A 493 13.23 11.56 28.15
C PHE A 493 12.70 10.56 29.18
N ASP A 494 13.39 9.45 29.47
CA ASP A 494 12.94 8.37 30.39
C ASP A 494 11.45 8.03 30.17
N LEU A 495 11.09 7.72 28.92
CA LEU A 495 9.71 7.43 28.56
C LEU A 495 9.27 6.06 29.08
N PRO A 496 8.05 5.95 29.65
CA PRO A 496 7.49 4.67 30.05
C PRO A 496 7.42 3.68 28.88
N GLN A 497 7.82 2.43 29.13
CA GLN A 497 7.72 1.37 28.16
C GLN A 497 6.30 0.79 28.15
N PRO A 498 5.75 0.46 26.97
CA PRO A 498 4.45 -0.19 26.86
C PRO A 498 4.50 -1.63 27.37
N LYS A 499 3.31 -2.18 27.68
CA LYS A 499 3.13 -3.58 28.05
C LYS A 499 1.96 -4.16 27.30
N PHE A 500 2.10 -5.43 26.87
CA PHE A 500 0.96 -6.22 26.43
C PHE A 500 0.24 -6.83 27.62
N ILE A 501 -1.08 -6.89 27.54
CA ILE A 501 -1.97 -7.51 28.50
C ILE A 501 -3.07 -8.27 27.76
N LYS A 502 -3.72 -9.20 28.45
CA LYS A 502 -4.95 -9.83 27.99
C LYS A 502 -6.14 -9.22 28.73
N VAL A 503 -7.23 -8.99 28.01
CA VAL A 503 -8.49 -8.49 28.54
C VAL A 503 -9.57 -9.50 28.24
N SER A 504 -10.14 -10.09 29.29
CA SER A 504 -11.24 -11.03 29.16
C SER A 504 -12.55 -10.26 29.11
N ILE A 505 -13.33 -10.48 28.06
CA ILE A 505 -14.67 -9.91 27.91
C ILE A 505 -15.70 -11.02 27.81
N PRO A 506 -16.94 -10.83 28.38
CA PRO A 506 -18.02 -11.81 28.22
C PRO A 506 -18.37 -11.99 26.75
N SER A 507 -18.45 -13.23 26.29
CA SER A 507 -18.85 -13.56 24.91
C SER A 507 -20.35 -13.46 24.77
N GLY A 508 -21.02 -12.46 24.83
CA GLY A 508 -22.46 -12.19 24.60
C GLY A 508 -23.43 -13.34 24.27
N GLY A 509 -23.06 -14.62 24.48
CA GLY A 509 -23.89 -15.80 24.22
C GLY A 509 -24.08 -16.14 22.72
N GLY A 510 -23.24 -15.62 21.82
CA GLY A 510 -23.28 -15.92 20.39
C GLY A 510 -22.59 -17.24 19.99
N GLU A 511 -22.51 -17.52 18.70
CA GLU A 511 -21.95 -18.75 18.08
C GLU A 511 -20.49 -19.08 18.44
N TRP A 512 -19.78 -18.20 19.13
CA TRP A 512 -18.36 -18.32 19.52
C TRP A 512 -18.11 -19.20 20.75
N GLY A 513 -19.14 -19.85 21.30
CA GLY A 513 -19.08 -20.99 22.24
C GLY A 513 -18.10 -20.83 23.40
N GLY A 514 -18.37 -19.94 24.34
CA GLY A 514 -17.58 -19.78 25.58
C GLY A 514 -18.16 -18.68 26.45
N ASP A 515 -17.81 -18.69 27.74
CA ASP A 515 -18.27 -17.66 28.69
C ASP A 515 -17.51 -16.33 28.56
N SER A 516 -16.34 -16.34 27.91
CA SER A 516 -15.49 -15.15 27.70
C SER A 516 -14.56 -15.27 26.48
N VAL A 517 -14.17 -14.14 25.91
CA VAL A 517 -13.17 -14.00 24.86
C VAL A 517 -11.97 -13.22 25.40
N GLU A 518 -10.76 -13.72 25.17
CA GLU A 518 -9.51 -13.06 25.53
C GLU A 518 -9.03 -12.16 24.38
N LEU A 519 -9.02 -10.85 24.60
CA LEU A 519 -8.50 -9.87 23.64
C LEU A 519 -7.08 -9.46 23.98
N ASP A 520 -6.25 -9.27 22.96
CA ASP A 520 -4.96 -8.63 23.13
C ASP A 520 -5.13 -7.12 23.34
N ALA A 521 -4.35 -6.56 24.26
CA ALA A 521 -4.30 -5.13 24.51
C ALA A 521 -2.87 -4.70 24.79
N TRP A 522 -2.56 -3.43 24.55
CA TRP A 522 -1.35 -2.82 25.08
C TRP A 522 -1.70 -1.62 25.96
N CYS A 523 -0.79 -1.30 26.91
CA CYS A 523 -0.96 -0.14 27.77
C CYS A 523 0.38 0.57 28.05
N PHE A 524 0.28 1.90 28.20
CA PHE A 524 1.31 2.75 28.80
C PHE A 524 0.82 3.16 30.18
N MET A 525 1.55 2.78 31.23
CA MET A 525 1.16 3.03 32.63
C MET A 525 2.03 4.10 33.28
N PRO A 526 1.44 5.04 34.02
CA PRO A 526 2.21 5.99 34.83
C PRO A 526 2.86 5.31 36.02
N LYS A 527 3.99 5.86 36.50
CA LYS A 527 4.63 5.45 37.74
C LYS A 527 3.90 6.12 38.91
N VAL A 528 2.95 5.43 39.54
CA VAL A 528 2.15 5.92 40.68
C VAL A 528 2.13 4.90 41.82
N ALA A 529 1.83 5.36 43.04
CA ALA A 529 1.68 4.46 44.17
C ALA A 529 0.49 3.50 43.98
N PRO A 530 0.56 2.24 44.47
CA PRO A 530 -0.56 1.32 44.41
C PRO A 530 -1.83 1.92 45.02
N GLY A 531 -2.98 1.70 44.40
CA GLY A 531 -4.28 2.22 44.83
C GLY A 531 -4.58 3.67 44.44
N THR A 532 -3.64 4.37 43.76
CA THR A 532 -3.90 5.71 43.21
C THR A 532 -4.89 5.61 42.08
N LYS A 533 -5.97 6.41 42.10
CA LYS A 533 -6.87 6.58 40.97
C LYS A 533 -6.20 7.45 39.91
N ILE A 534 -6.13 6.96 38.71
CA ILE A 534 -5.51 7.63 37.56
C ILE A 534 -6.51 7.83 36.42
N PRO A 535 -6.42 8.93 35.67
CA PRO A 535 -7.23 9.10 34.45
C PRO A 535 -6.77 8.12 33.36
N VAL A 536 -7.74 7.61 32.60
CA VAL A 536 -7.49 6.63 31.54
C VAL A 536 -7.92 7.20 30.20
N ILE A 537 -7.08 6.97 29.19
CA ILE A 537 -7.36 7.27 27.78
C ILE A 537 -7.43 5.96 27.02
N PHE A 538 -8.53 5.71 26.33
CA PHE A 538 -8.65 4.61 25.39
C PHE A 538 -8.36 5.09 23.97
N HIS A 539 -7.41 4.44 23.34
CA HIS A 539 -7.09 4.63 21.93
C HIS A 539 -7.70 3.49 21.13
N VAL A 540 -8.70 3.82 20.32
CA VAL A 540 -9.44 2.83 19.54
C VAL A 540 -9.46 3.22 18.06
N TYR A 541 -9.56 2.21 17.20
CA TYR A 541 -9.92 2.33 15.81
C TYR A 541 -11.14 1.45 15.57
N GLY A 542 -12.25 2.05 15.14
CA GLY A 542 -13.55 1.39 15.13
C GLY A 542 -13.87 0.57 13.87
N GLU A 543 -12.92 0.43 12.95
CA GLU A 543 -13.11 -0.36 11.74
C GLU A 543 -12.91 -1.85 12.02
N PRO A 544 -13.81 -2.75 11.57
CA PRO A 544 -13.73 -4.19 11.83
C PRO A 544 -12.45 -4.85 11.32
N ALA A 545 -11.96 -4.43 10.14
CA ALA A 545 -10.74 -4.96 9.53
C ALA A 545 -9.44 -4.35 10.09
N GLY A 546 -9.54 -3.31 10.95
CA GLY A 546 -8.39 -2.64 11.53
C GLY A 546 -7.82 -3.37 12.74
N GLN A 547 -6.50 -3.54 12.80
CA GLN A 547 -5.79 -4.05 13.98
C GLN A 547 -4.88 -2.97 14.58
N THR A 548 -5.21 -2.48 15.78
CA THR A 548 -4.42 -1.47 16.51
C THR A 548 -3.41 -2.10 17.47
N VAL A 549 -3.67 -3.32 17.94
CA VAL A 549 -2.83 -4.03 18.91
C VAL A 549 -1.82 -4.90 18.16
N LEU A 550 -0.70 -4.27 17.79
CA LEU A 550 0.42 -4.92 17.10
C LEU A 550 1.72 -4.67 17.85
N ASP A 551 2.57 -5.71 17.91
CA ASP A 551 3.94 -5.61 18.43
C ASP A 551 4.87 -5.00 17.38
N ARG A 552 4.65 -3.71 17.14
CA ARG A 552 5.42 -2.89 16.19
C ARG A 552 5.71 -1.51 16.74
N TRP A 553 6.69 -0.83 16.18
CA TRP A 553 6.96 0.57 16.46
C TRP A 553 5.75 1.45 16.10
N GLY A 554 5.24 2.17 17.09
CA GLY A 554 4.05 3.04 16.91
C GLY A 554 4.39 4.48 16.50
N GLY A 555 5.66 4.81 16.23
CA GLY A 555 6.06 6.16 15.79
C GLY A 555 5.76 7.26 16.80
N SER A 556 5.51 8.46 16.30
CA SER A 556 5.18 9.64 17.11
C SER A 556 3.97 9.42 18.03
N GLN A 557 3.00 8.59 17.61
CA GLN A 557 1.82 8.29 18.43
C GLN A 557 2.18 7.50 19.69
N ALA A 558 3.05 6.49 19.60
CA ALA A 558 3.53 5.74 20.77
C ALA A 558 4.34 6.62 21.71
N ILE A 559 5.17 7.53 21.18
CA ILE A 559 5.91 8.52 21.96
C ILE A 559 4.94 9.46 22.69
N TRP A 560 3.86 9.89 22.03
CA TRP A 560 2.81 10.71 22.65
C TRP A 560 2.11 9.97 23.79
N HIS A 561 1.73 8.70 23.58
CA HIS A 561 1.14 7.87 24.64
C HIS A 561 2.09 7.70 25.83
N ALA A 562 3.38 7.49 25.59
CA ALA A 562 4.38 7.43 26.64
C ALA A 562 4.55 8.76 27.40
N ALA A 563 4.49 9.88 26.68
CA ALA A 563 4.53 11.23 27.27
C ALA A 563 3.30 11.50 28.15
N LEU A 564 2.11 11.07 27.74
CA LEU A 564 0.89 11.14 28.54
C LEU A 564 1.01 10.27 29.81
N ALA A 565 1.55 9.05 29.68
CA ALA A 565 1.77 8.19 30.84
C ALA A 565 2.76 8.81 31.84
N LYS A 566 3.78 9.53 31.35
CA LYS A 566 4.69 10.29 32.22
C LYS A 566 4.00 11.44 32.95
N GLN A 567 2.88 11.97 32.39
CA GLN A 567 2.05 13.01 33.02
C GLN A 567 0.98 12.43 33.97
N GLY A 568 0.93 11.12 34.15
CA GLY A 568 0.01 10.48 35.10
C GLY A 568 -1.25 9.89 34.48
N TYR A 569 -1.37 9.83 33.14
CA TYR A 569 -2.46 9.16 32.46
C TYR A 569 -2.11 7.69 32.17
N ALA A 570 -3.07 6.80 32.27
CA ALA A 570 -2.92 5.47 31.67
C ALA A 570 -3.51 5.53 30.24
N VAL A 571 -2.79 4.95 29.27
CA VAL A 571 -3.27 4.87 27.87
C VAL A 571 -3.38 3.42 27.48
N PHE A 572 -4.55 3.02 26.99
CA PHE A 572 -4.86 1.65 26.58
C PHE A 572 -5.33 1.60 25.13
N SER A 573 -5.04 0.48 24.47
CA SER A 573 -5.70 0.05 23.22
C SER A 573 -6.03 -1.43 23.31
N ILE A 574 -7.20 -1.81 22.80
CA ILE A 574 -7.73 -3.17 22.78
C ILE A 574 -8.10 -3.50 21.34
#